data_6d34599bd147120eea6919ac8601b276
#
_entry.id   6d34599bd147120eea6919ac8601b276
#
_cell.length_a   1.000
_cell.length_b   1.000
_cell.length_c   1.000
_cell.angle_alpha   90.00
_cell.angle_beta   90.00
_cell.angle_gamma   90.00
#
_symmetry.space_group_name_H-M   'P 1'
#
loop_
_entity.id
_entity.type
_entity.pdbx_description
1 polymer ?
#
loop_
_entity_poly.entity_id
_entity_poly.type
_entity_poly.pdbx_seq_one_letter_code
_entity_poly.pdbx_strand_id
1 'polypeptide(L)'
;IKKYGRDLAKRLFQVSLDSVDTVEQVIKEESIDCGFKRYGHLYVASKPHHFDSFYDEVDFMSKEFNHKVHVVPPNELKDEIGSTKYFGGIVDEVSGGLNPAQYVAGLARAAEKAGASLHARARVTSFQRRGTRFFIQTERGNLEAEKVLVGTSGYTGSVTKKLRRKIIPIGSFIIATERLSDELAHELSPKNRMIFDSMHYLNYFRLWDNRMIFGGRAAFFPENKNTIARSAEILRREMVRVYPQLKAVKIDYVWGGTLDFAFDMMTHVGEVDGMYYSLGYAGHGVAMASHLGKTVAEAMMKG
;
A
#
# COMPACT_ATOMS: atom_id res chain seq x y z
N ILE A 1 0.62 -5.39 20.89
CA ILE A 1 0.22 -5.69 22.26
C ILE A 1 1.07 -4.92 23.25
N LYS A 2 2.39 -5.05 23.27
CA LYS A 2 3.29 -4.37 24.23
C LYS A 2 3.09 -2.85 24.33
N LYS A 3 2.82 -2.17 23.21
CA LYS A 3 2.69 -0.71 23.15
C LYS A 3 1.28 -0.21 23.50
N TYR A 4 0.24 -0.94 23.09
CA TYR A 4 -1.15 -0.46 23.12
C TYR A 4 -2.08 -1.28 24.03
N GLY A 5 -1.57 -2.33 24.65
CA GLY A 5 -2.39 -3.31 25.34
C GLY A 5 -3.09 -4.31 24.39
N ARG A 6 -3.61 -5.39 24.94
CA ARG A 6 -4.17 -6.51 24.15
C ARG A 6 -5.46 -6.10 23.43
N ASP A 7 -6.37 -5.44 24.13
CA ASP A 7 -7.71 -5.11 23.58
C ASP A 7 -7.63 -4.10 22.44
N LEU A 8 -6.79 -3.05 22.57
CA LEU A 8 -6.60 -2.09 21.50
C LEU A 8 -5.86 -2.73 20.32
N ALA A 9 -4.85 -3.57 20.57
CA ALA A 9 -4.15 -4.28 19.52
C ALA A 9 -5.10 -5.19 18.70
N LYS A 10 -6.02 -5.91 19.36
CA LYS A 10 -7.03 -6.72 18.68
C LYS A 10 -7.98 -5.88 17.82
N ARG A 11 -8.45 -4.75 18.33
CA ARG A 11 -9.28 -3.82 17.55
C ARG A 11 -8.53 -3.25 16.33
N LEU A 12 -7.28 -2.85 16.48
CA LEU A 12 -6.46 -2.35 15.39
C LEU A 12 -6.21 -3.43 14.33
N PHE A 13 -5.98 -4.66 14.75
CA PHE A 13 -5.84 -5.80 13.85
C PHE A 13 -7.15 -6.05 13.08
N GLN A 14 -8.30 -6.04 13.77
CA GLN A 14 -9.60 -6.20 13.13
C GLN A 14 -9.85 -5.10 12.09
N VAL A 15 -9.55 -3.84 12.40
CA VAL A 15 -9.63 -2.72 11.43
C VAL A 15 -8.78 -2.98 10.19
N SER A 16 -7.61 -3.62 10.32
CA SER A 16 -6.79 -3.97 9.15
C SER A 16 -7.46 -5.01 8.25
N LEU A 17 -8.16 -5.97 8.81
CA LEU A 17 -8.96 -6.95 8.06
C LEU A 17 -10.18 -6.28 7.41
N ASP A 18 -10.94 -5.51 8.18
CA ASP A 18 -12.12 -4.76 7.72
C ASP A 18 -11.76 -3.79 6.58
N SER A 19 -10.54 -3.29 6.55
CA SER A 19 -10.08 -2.39 5.49
C SER A 19 -9.99 -3.09 4.13
N VAL A 20 -9.61 -4.36 4.10
CA VAL A 20 -9.59 -5.18 2.87
C VAL A 20 -11.02 -5.48 2.41
N ASP A 21 -11.91 -5.80 3.36
CA ASP A 21 -13.33 -6.02 3.09
C ASP A 21 -14.01 -4.75 2.55
N THR A 22 -13.65 -3.59 3.09
CA THR A 22 -14.13 -2.28 2.58
C THR A 22 -13.76 -2.08 1.10
N VAL A 23 -12.52 -2.38 0.71
CA VAL A 23 -12.10 -2.28 -0.70
C VAL A 23 -12.92 -3.20 -1.57
N GLU A 24 -13.10 -4.46 -1.18
CA GLU A 24 -13.90 -5.41 -1.94
C GLU A 24 -15.36 -4.99 -2.05
N GLN A 25 -15.93 -4.47 -0.96
CA GLN A 25 -17.29 -3.95 -0.94
C GLN A 25 -17.46 -2.77 -1.91
N VAL A 26 -16.59 -1.77 -1.83
CA VAL A 26 -16.63 -0.59 -2.72
C VAL A 26 -16.47 -0.99 -4.19
N ILE A 27 -15.58 -1.93 -4.50
CA ILE A 27 -15.41 -2.46 -5.86
C ILE A 27 -16.72 -3.06 -6.38
N LYS A 28 -17.42 -3.83 -5.56
CA LYS A 28 -18.71 -4.45 -5.93
C LYS A 28 -19.82 -3.41 -6.08
N GLU A 29 -19.97 -2.51 -5.12
CA GLU A 29 -21.02 -1.47 -5.12
C GLU A 29 -20.90 -0.51 -6.29
N GLU A 30 -19.66 -0.08 -6.60
CA GLU A 30 -19.39 0.90 -7.66
C GLU A 30 -19.00 0.23 -9.00
N SER A 31 -19.05 -1.10 -9.08
CA SER A 31 -18.70 -1.88 -10.27
C SER A 31 -17.34 -1.50 -10.85
N ILE A 32 -16.31 -1.40 -10.00
CA ILE A 32 -14.97 -0.99 -10.40
C ILE A 32 -14.21 -2.19 -11.00
N ASP A 33 -13.89 -2.11 -12.28
CA ASP A 33 -13.00 -3.10 -12.91
C ASP A 33 -11.53 -2.76 -12.64
N CYS A 34 -10.98 -3.40 -11.63
CA CYS A 34 -9.56 -3.27 -11.23
C CYS A 34 -8.87 -4.62 -10.98
N GLY A 35 -9.49 -5.72 -11.42
CA GLY A 35 -8.96 -7.07 -11.29
C GLY A 35 -8.69 -7.50 -9.85
N PHE A 36 -9.51 -7.04 -8.90
CA PHE A 36 -9.39 -7.47 -7.50
C PHE A 36 -9.66 -8.97 -7.36
N LYS A 37 -8.75 -9.64 -6.64
CA LYS A 37 -8.92 -11.04 -6.24
C LYS A 37 -8.25 -11.30 -4.89
N ARG A 38 -8.85 -12.21 -4.10
CA ARG A 38 -8.28 -12.73 -2.85
C ARG A 38 -7.25 -13.82 -3.18
N TYR A 39 -6.03 -13.43 -3.54
CA TYR A 39 -4.93 -14.36 -3.79
C TYR A 39 -4.19 -14.78 -2.51
N GLY A 40 -4.47 -14.11 -1.39
CA GLY A 40 -3.65 -14.19 -0.20
C GLY A 40 -2.28 -13.54 -0.38
N HIS A 41 -1.52 -13.50 0.71
CA HIS A 41 -0.11 -13.12 0.63
C HIS A 41 0.80 -14.23 1.17
N LEU A 42 2.04 -14.22 0.70
CA LEU A 42 3.11 -15.10 1.14
C LEU A 42 4.25 -14.26 1.71
N TYR A 43 4.52 -14.41 3.00
CA TYR A 43 5.68 -13.84 3.68
C TYR A 43 6.82 -14.85 3.68
N VAL A 44 7.93 -14.58 2.99
CA VAL A 44 9.02 -15.54 2.80
C VAL A 44 10.24 -15.24 3.64
N ALA A 45 10.82 -16.27 4.24
CA ALA A 45 12.01 -16.20 5.07
C ALA A 45 13.27 -16.07 4.22
N SER A 46 13.97 -14.93 4.33
CA SER A 46 15.24 -14.67 3.64
C SER A 46 16.45 -15.32 4.31
N LYS A 47 16.30 -15.85 5.52
CA LYS A 47 17.36 -16.53 6.30
C LYS A 47 16.74 -17.70 7.09
N PRO A 48 17.53 -18.75 7.42
CA PRO A 48 17.02 -19.89 8.19
C PRO A 48 16.36 -19.48 9.50
N HIS A 49 17.00 -18.65 10.31
CA HIS A 49 16.45 -18.24 11.62
C HIS A 49 15.20 -17.37 11.52
N HIS A 50 14.91 -16.74 10.36
CA HIS A 50 13.60 -16.09 10.13
C HIS A 50 12.51 -17.15 9.98
N PHE A 51 12.83 -18.26 9.31
CA PHE A 51 11.88 -19.37 9.17
C PHE A 51 11.56 -20.04 10.50
N ASP A 52 12.59 -20.25 11.34
CA ASP A 52 12.41 -20.84 12.67
C ASP A 52 11.38 -20.07 13.51
N SER A 53 11.33 -18.73 13.39
CA SER A 53 10.40 -17.88 14.11
C SER A 53 8.96 -17.92 13.57
N PHE A 54 8.72 -18.47 12.37
CA PHE A 54 7.40 -18.48 11.74
C PHE A 54 6.40 -19.38 12.44
N TYR A 55 6.84 -20.45 13.07
CA TYR A 55 5.97 -21.30 13.87
C TYR A 55 5.41 -20.59 15.09
N ASP A 56 6.26 -19.83 15.79
CA ASP A 56 5.83 -19.00 16.92
C ASP A 56 4.87 -17.88 16.46
N GLU A 57 5.11 -17.30 15.29
CA GLU A 57 4.25 -16.26 14.71
C GLU A 57 2.86 -16.80 14.36
N VAL A 58 2.77 -17.96 13.72
CA VAL A 58 1.50 -18.61 13.39
C VAL A 58 0.71 -18.95 14.67
N ASP A 59 1.38 -19.50 15.68
CA ASP A 59 0.76 -19.80 16.97
C ASP A 59 0.27 -18.53 17.68
N PHE A 60 1.06 -17.48 17.67
CA PHE A 60 0.70 -16.18 18.21
C PHE A 60 -0.51 -15.56 17.49
N MET A 61 -0.54 -15.58 16.15
CA MET A 61 -1.67 -15.06 15.36
C MET A 61 -2.97 -15.82 15.68
N SER A 62 -2.89 -17.13 15.79
CA SER A 62 -4.02 -17.97 16.15
C SER A 62 -4.53 -17.67 17.56
N LYS A 63 -3.64 -17.65 18.56
CA LYS A 63 -4.01 -17.48 19.99
C LYS A 63 -4.48 -16.07 20.32
N GLU A 64 -3.76 -15.06 19.82
CA GLU A 64 -4.03 -13.68 20.21
C GLU A 64 -5.11 -13.01 19.37
N PHE A 65 -5.17 -13.33 18.08
CA PHE A 65 -6.04 -12.64 17.12
C PHE A 65 -7.15 -13.53 16.54
N ASN A 66 -7.16 -14.82 16.87
CA ASN A 66 -8.05 -15.82 16.23
C ASN A 66 -7.93 -15.77 14.69
N HIS A 67 -6.73 -15.50 14.19
CA HIS A 67 -6.44 -15.34 12.78
C HIS A 67 -5.65 -16.54 12.26
N LYS A 68 -6.15 -17.17 11.19
CA LYS A 68 -5.57 -18.38 10.63
C LYS A 68 -4.56 -18.02 9.54
N VAL A 69 -3.33 -18.35 9.81
CA VAL A 69 -2.22 -18.36 8.83
C VAL A 69 -1.54 -19.73 8.94
N HIS A 70 -0.79 -20.12 7.93
CA HIS A 70 -0.09 -21.41 7.98
C HIS A 70 1.34 -21.30 7.47
N VAL A 71 2.22 -22.10 8.06
CA VAL A 71 3.61 -22.22 7.63
C VAL A 71 3.68 -23.04 6.36
N VAL A 72 4.49 -22.58 5.40
CA VAL A 72 4.89 -23.33 4.22
C VAL A 72 6.35 -23.75 4.40
N PRO A 73 6.64 -25.04 4.61
CA PRO A 73 7.99 -25.53 4.82
C PRO A 73 8.82 -25.47 3.51
N PRO A 74 10.16 -25.53 3.59
CA PRO A 74 11.04 -25.38 2.42
C PRO A 74 10.76 -26.36 1.27
N ASN A 75 10.38 -27.59 1.59
CA ASN A 75 10.06 -28.63 0.60
C ASN A 75 8.74 -28.39 -0.18
N GLU A 76 7.82 -27.60 0.39
CA GLU A 76 6.53 -27.23 -0.21
C GLU A 76 6.56 -25.83 -0.82
N LEU A 77 7.60 -25.02 -0.56
CA LEU A 77 7.66 -23.63 -1.00
C LEU A 77 7.61 -23.47 -2.51
N LYS A 78 8.06 -24.48 -3.28
CA LYS A 78 7.97 -24.51 -4.75
C LYS A 78 6.55 -24.43 -5.28
N ASP A 79 5.55 -24.84 -4.51
CA ASP A 79 4.14 -24.80 -4.89
C ASP A 79 3.52 -23.41 -4.69
N GLU A 80 4.28 -22.50 -4.08
CA GLU A 80 3.90 -21.11 -3.84
C GLU A 80 4.73 -20.11 -4.63
N ILE A 81 6.04 -20.39 -4.81
CA ILE A 81 6.99 -19.49 -5.45
C ILE A 81 8.11 -20.25 -6.17
N GLY A 82 8.35 -19.92 -7.43
CA GLY A 82 9.41 -20.50 -8.29
C GLY A 82 10.80 -19.93 -7.99
N SER A 83 11.17 -19.81 -6.71
CA SER A 83 12.47 -19.30 -6.27
C SER A 83 13.10 -20.25 -5.26
N THR A 84 14.40 -20.46 -5.39
CA THR A 84 15.20 -21.25 -4.45
C THR A 84 15.91 -20.40 -3.39
N LYS A 85 15.66 -19.08 -3.38
CA LYS A 85 16.33 -18.14 -2.48
C LYS A 85 15.87 -18.22 -1.03
N TYR A 86 14.64 -18.69 -0.79
CA TYR A 86 13.97 -18.58 0.49
C TYR A 86 13.92 -19.90 1.27
N PHE A 87 13.77 -19.80 2.58
CA PHE A 87 13.86 -20.91 3.53
C PHE A 87 12.50 -21.40 4.05
N GLY A 88 11.41 -20.99 3.43
CA GLY A 88 10.03 -21.26 3.80
C GLY A 88 9.22 -19.96 3.86
N GLY A 89 7.95 -20.07 4.27
CA GLY A 89 7.04 -18.92 4.30
C GLY A 89 5.87 -19.08 5.26
N ILE A 90 5.12 -17.99 5.39
CA ILE A 90 3.77 -17.98 5.99
C ILE A 90 2.79 -17.52 4.92
N VAL A 91 1.68 -18.21 4.81
CA VAL A 91 0.55 -17.80 3.95
C VAL A 91 -0.60 -17.29 4.80
N ASP A 92 -1.12 -16.13 4.39
CA ASP A 92 -2.37 -15.56 4.86
C ASP A 92 -3.34 -15.42 3.67
N GLU A 93 -4.47 -16.12 3.72
CA GLU A 93 -5.44 -16.18 2.63
C GLU A 93 -6.38 -14.96 2.56
N VAL A 94 -6.39 -14.10 3.57
CA VAL A 94 -7.34 -12.96 3.66
C VAL A 94 -6.97 -11.83 2.72
N SER A 95 -5.71 -11.66 2.44
CA SER A 95 -5.21 -10.55 1.60
C SER A 95 -5.65 -10.65 0.15
N GLY A 96 -5.82 -9.49 -0.48
CA GLY A 96 -6.18 -9.36 -1.89
C GLY A 96 -5.19 -8.52 -2.68
N GLY A 97 -5.25 -8.66 -4.00
CA GLY A 97 -4.48 -7.84 -4.94
C GLY A 97 -5.39 -7.20 -5.99
N LEU A 98 -5.03 -6.01 -6.43
CA LEU A 98 -5.77 -5.25 -7.45
C LEU A 98 -4.82 -4.38 -8.28
N ASN A 99 -5.31 -3.78 -9.35
CA ASN A 99 -4.61 -2.71 -10.04
C ASN A 99 -4.96 -1.36 -9.39
N PRO A 100 -4.02 -0.72 -8.66
CA PRO A 100 -4.32 0.50 -7.90
C PRO A 100 -4.69 1.70 -8.79
N ALA A 101 -4.15 1.78 -10.01
CA ALA A 101 -4.49 2.84 -10.94
C ALA A 101 -5.93 2.72 -11.46
N GLN A 102 -6.37 1.51 -11.80
CA GLN A 102 -7.75 1.23 -12.19
C GLN A 102 -8.71 1.45 -11.01
N TYR A 103 -8.30 1.05 -9.80
CA TYR A 103 -9.10 1.27 -8.59
C TYR A 103 -9.33 2.75 -8.33
N VAL A 104 -8.28 3.57 -8.31
CA VAL A 104 -8.39 5.03 -8.10
C VAL A 104 -9.21 5.69 -9.22
N ALA A 105 -9.02 5.29 -10.47
CA ALA A 105 -9.84 5.79 -11.58
C ALA A 105 -11.32 5.40 -11.43
N GLY A 106 -11.61 4.21 -10.91
CA GLY A 106 -12.96 3.77 -10.58
C GLY A 106 -13.59 4.59 -9.46
N LEU A 107 -12.86 4.82 -8.38
CA LEU A 107 -13.28 5.68 -7.26
C LEU A 107 -13.57 7.11 -7.73
N ALA A 108 -12.73 7.65 -8.61
CA ALA A 108 -12.95 8.98 -9.18
C ALA A 108 -14.26 9.05 -9.95
N ARG A 109 -14.54 8.08 -10.84
CA ARG A 109 -15.81 8.01 -11.56
C ARG A 109 -17.02 7.84 -10.64
N ALA A 110 -16.89 7.02 -9.60
CA ALA A 110 -17.93 6.85 -8.59
C ALA A 110 -18.24 8.16 -7.86
N ALA A 111 -17.20 8.89 -7.46
CA ALA A 111 -17.35 10.20 -6.81
C ALA A 111 -18.05 11.21 -7.74
N GLU A 112 -17.66 11.31 -9.01
CA GLU A 112 -18.31 12.18 -9.99
C GLU A 112 -19.78 11.81 -10.19
N LYS A 113 -20.09 10.52 -10.31
CA LYS A 113 -21.47 10.01 -10.40
C LYS A 113 -22.30 10.38 -9.16
N ALA A 114 -21.67 10.42 -7.98
CA ALA A 114 -22.29 10.88 -6.74
C ALA A 114 -22.37 12.41 -6.61
N GLY A 115 -21.94 13.17 -7.62
CA GLY A 115 -22.05 14.64 -7.69
C GLY A 115 -20.79 15.40 -7.23
N ALA A 116 -19.67 14.72 -6.96
CA ALA A 116 -18.44 15.39 -6.64
C ALA A 116 -17.78 16.02 -7.88
N SER A 117 -17.19 17.22 -7.74
CA SER A 117 -16.44 17.87 -8.80
C SER A 117 -14.95 17.57 -8.62
N LEU A 118 -14.30 16.99 -9.63
CA LEU A 118 -12.87 16.68 -9.63
C LEU A 118 -12.09 17.71 -10.44
N HIS A 119 -11.08 18.31 -9.82
CA HIS A 119 -10.28 19.36 -10.45
C HIS A 119 -8.80 18.94 -10.51
N ALA A 120 -8.39 18.35 -11.62
CA ALA A 120 -6.99 18.05 -11.88
C ALA A 120 -6.17 19.36 -12.13
N ARG A 121 -4.87 19.32 -11.84
CA ARG A 121 -3.94 20.45 -12.02
C ARG A 121 -4.40 21.73 -11.29
N ALA A 122 -5.08 21.54 -10.16
CA ALA A 122 -5.55 22.63 -9.31
C ALA A 122 -4.84 22.56 -7.94
N ARG A 123 -3.51 22.65 -7.98
CA ARG A 123 -2.69 22.58 -6.77
C ARG A 123 -3.09 23.69 -5.80
N VAL A 124 -3.39 23.32 -4.56
CA VAL A 124 -3.65 24.27 -3.47
C VAL A 124 -2.34 24.95 -3.10
N THR A 125 -2.29 26.28 -3.15
CA THR A 125 -1.13 27.10 -2.84
C THR A 125 -1.21 27.74 -1.47
N SER A 126 -2.42 28.03 -1.00
CA SER A 126 -2.68 28.51 0.37
C SER A 126 -4.12 28.27 0.79
N PHE A 127 -4.37 28.29 2.08
CA PHE A 127 -5.71 28.43 2.64
C PHE A 127 -5.69 29.27 3.90
N GLN A 128 -6.79 29.96 4.15
CA GLN A 128 -7.02 30.79 5.32
C GLN A 128 -8.41 30.46 5.88
N ARG A 129 -8.48 30.26 7.19
CA ARG A 129 -9.78 30.17 7.86
C ARG A 129 -10.28 31.58 8.21
N ARG A 130 -11.50 31.90 7.83
CA ARG A 130 -12.20 33.16 8.19
C ARG A 130 -13.55 32.81 8.79
N GLY A 131 -13.67 32.93 10.09
CA GLY A 131 -14.85 32.46 10.81
C GLY A 131 -15.05 30.96 10.66
N THR A 132 -16.18 30.56 10.10
CA THR A 132 -16.56 29.15 9.87
C THR A 132 -16.11 28.60 8.52
N ARG A 133 -15.58 29.43 7.61
CA ARG A 133 -15.22 29.05 6.24
C ARG A 133 -13.71 29.06 5.99
N PHE A 134 -13.29 28.25 5.03
CA PHE A 134 -11.96 28.22 4.48
C PHE A 134 -11.94 28.92 3.11
N PHE A 135 -11.01 29.85 2.92
CA PHE A 135 -10.67 30.46 1.63
C PHE A 135 -9.44 29.75 1.10
N ILE A 136 -9.60 29.07 -0.03
CA ILE A 136 -8.59 28.19 -0.61
C ILE A 136 -8.14 28.76 -1.94
N GLN A 137 -6.84 28.98 -2.09
CA GLN A 137 -6.23 29.40 -3.33
C GLN A 137 -5.61 28.22 -4.04
N THR A 138 -5.85 28.13 -5.34
CA THR A 138 -5.26 27.12 -6.22
C THR A 138 -4.60 27.77 -7.42
N GLU A 139 -3.80 27.03 -8.17
CA GLU A 139 -3.22 27.48 -9.43
C GLU A 139 -4.25 27.81 -10.52
N ARG A 140 -5.53 27.41 -10.32
CA ARG A 140 -6.61 27.58 -11.30
C ARG A 140 -7.73 28.52 -10.85
N GLY A 141 -7.66 29.04 -9.64
CA GLY A 141 -8.68 29.91 -9.08
C GLY A 141 -8.85 29.72 -7.57
N ASN A 142 -9.78 30.44 -7.01
CA ASN A 142 -10.08 30.42 -5.59
C ASN A 142 -11.42 29.75 -5.33
N LEU A 143 -11.55 29.12 -4.17
CA LEU A 143 -12.81 28.53 -3.72
C LEU A 143 -13.01 28.76 -2.21
N GLU A 144 -14.23 28.64 -1.79
CA GLU A 144 -14.63 28.66 -0.39
C GLU A 144 -15.22 27.31 -0.01
N ALA A 145 -14.91 26.83 1.19
CA ALA A 145 -15.46 25.60 1.74
C ALA A 145 -15.74 25.76 3.23
N GLU A 146 -16.75 25.09 3.71
CA GLU A 146 -17.06 25.01 5.14
C GLU A 146 -16.16 23.98 5.86
N LYS A 147 -15.85 22.89 5.16
CA LYS A 147 -15.02 21.80 5.66
C LYS A 147 -13.92 21.44 4.64
N VAL A 148 -12.75 21.08 5.16
CA VAL A 148 -11.60 20.69 4.35
C VAL A 148 -11.07 19.36 4.87
N LEU A 149 -10.83 18.42 3.96
CA LEU A 149 -10.08 17.19 4.23
C LEU A 149 -8.74 17.23 3.50
N VAL A 150 -7.66 17.02 4.24
CA VAL A 150 -6.31 16.90 3.71
C VAL A 150 -5.95 15.41 3.59
N GLY A 151 -5.99 14.88 2.37
CA GLY A 151 -5.66 13.49 2.02
C GLY A 151 -4.36 13.39 1.19
N THR A 152 -3.38 14.27 1.42
CA THR A 152 -2.20 14.40 0.56
C THR A 152 -1.07 13.41 0.88
N SER A 153 -1.20 12.62 1.97
CA SER A 153 -0.28 11.52 2.33
C SER A 153 1.21 11.93 2.19
N GLY A 154 2.05 11.14 1.55
CA GLY A 154 3.47 11.43 1.34
C GLY A 154 3.78 12.70 0.55
N TYR A 155 2.79 13.27 -0.12
CA TYR A 155 2.90 14.53 -0.87
C TYR A 155 2.46 15.77 -0.08
N THR A 156 2.24 15.63 1.23
CA THR A 156 1.89 16.74 2.13
C THR A 156 3.01 17.80 2.15
N GLY A 157 2.70 18.99 1.64
CA GLY A 157 3.65 20.07 1.42
C GLY A 157 3.65 21.17 2.49
N SER A 158 4.27 22.30 2.15
CA SER A 158 4.41 23.46 3.05
C SER A 158 3.11 24.18 3.33
N VAL A 159 2.06 23.94 2.56
CA VAL A 159 0.72 24.52 2.76
C VAL A 159 0.11 24.03 4.08
N THR A 160 0.37 22.77 4.45
CA THR A 160 -0.08 22.15 5.70
C THR A 160 1.11 21.82 6.62
N LYS A 161 1.84 22.84 7.04
CA LYS A 161 3.10 22.70 7.82
C LYS A 161 2.97 21.80 9.06
N LYS A 162 1.85 21.89 9.79
CA LYS A 162 1.63 21.06 10.99
C LYS A 162 1.54 19.57 10.65
N LEU A 163 0.84 19.22 9.57
CA LEU A 163 0.74 17.84 9.10
C LEU A 163 2.07 17.35 8.50
N ARG A 164 2.73 18.20 7.71
CA ARG A 164 4.05 17.89 7.13
C ARG A 164 5.09 17.47 8.18
N ARG A 165 5.04 18.05 9.37
CA ARG A 165 5.96 17.75 10.48
C ARG A 165 5.65 16.44 11.20
N LYS A 166 4.50 15.81 10.92
CA LYS A 166 4.05 14.57 11.58
C LYS A 166 4.42 13.32 10.78
N ILE A 167 4.92 13.49 9.56
CA ILE A 167 5.25 12.39 8.67
C ILE A 167 6.69 12.47 8.15
N ILE A 168 7.25 11.31 7.88
CA ILE A 168 8.52 11.12 7.18
C ILE A 168 8.19 10.63 5.77
N PRO A 169 8.45 11.42 4.71
CA PRO A 169 8.27 10.98 3.34
C PRO A 169 9.39 10.02 2.95
N ILE A 170 9.04 8.83 2.47
CA ILE A 170 9.97 7.79 2.05
C ILE A 170 9.65 7.39 0.61
N GLY A 171 10.63 7.51 -0.28
CA GLY A 171 10.51 7.04 -1.66
C GLY A 171 10.52 5.52 -1.73
N SER A 172 9.60 4.96 -2.48
CA SER A 172 9.57 3.54 -2.84
C SER A 172 9.50 3.40 -4.35
N PHE A 173 10.11 2.35 -4.90
CA PHE A 173 10.28 2.19 -6.34
C PHE A 173 9.83 0.81 -6.78
N ILE A 174 9.33 0.75 -8.02
CA ILE A 174 8.81 -0.47 -8.63
C ILE A 174 9.33 -0.56 -10.06
N ILE A 175 9.63 -1.77 -10.49
CA ILE A 175 9.86 -2.15 -11.88
C ILE A 175 8.79 -3.13 -12.34
N ALA A 176 8.47 -3.12 -13.63
CA ALA A 176 7.64 -4.13 -14.25
C ALA A 176 8.34 -4.69 -15.49
N THR A 177 8.36 -6.00 -15.61
CA THR A 177 8.94 -6.68 -16.78
C THR A 177 8.07 -6.52 -18.02
N GLU A 178 8.61 -6.88 -19.18
CA GLU A 178 7.80 -7.26 -20.33
C GLU A 178 6.86 -8.42 -19.96
N ARG A 179 5.87 -8.71 -20.82
CA ARG A 179 4.97 -9.84 -20.59
C ARG A 179 5.75 -11.14 -20.70
N LEU A 180 5.60 -11.98 -19.71
CA LEU A 180 6.16 -13.33 -19.66
C LEU A 180 5.23 -14.30 -20.38
N SER A 181 5.74 -15.47 -20.78
CA SER A 181 4.87 -16.56 -21.21
C SER A 181 4.01 -17.05 -20.04
N ASP A 182 2.89 -17.68 -20.34
CA ASP A 182 1.99 -18.24 -19.32
C ASP A 182 2.70 -19.30 -18.47
N GLU A 183 3.56 -20.13 -19.11
CA GLU A 183 4.34 -21.15 -18.45
C GLU A 183 5.33 -20.54 -17.45
N LEU A 184 6.08 -19.52 -17.87
CA LEU A 184 7.05 -18.86 -16.99
C LEU A 184 6.34 -18.11 -15.86
N ALA A 185 5.25 -17.43 -16.14
CA ALA A 185 4.46 -16.74 -15.12
C ALA A 185 3.94 -17.74 -14.08
N HIS A 186 3.41 -18.88 -14.51
CA HIS A 186 2.95 -19.94 -13.60
C HIS A 186 4.11 -20.55 -12.80
N GLU A 187 5.27 -20.80 -13.43
CA GLU A 187 6.47 -21.29 -12.74
C GLU A 187 6.91 -20.33 -11.61
N LEU A 188 6.92 -19.03 -11.89
CA LEU A 188 7.39 -18.02 -10.90
C LEU A 188 6.42 -17.83 -9.73
N SER A 189 5.12 -17.92 -9.97
CA SER A 189 4.11 -17.71 -8.93
C SER A 189 2.85 -18.55 -9.21
N PRO A 190 2.88 -19.85 -8.87
CA PRO A 190 1.80 -20.80 -9.18
C PRO A 190 0.42 -20.37 -8.68
N LYS A 191 0.37 -19.73 -7.51
CA LYS A 191 -0.88 -19.25 -6.88
C LYS A 191 -1.10 -17.73 -7.03
N ASN A 192 -0.20 -17.05 -7.75
CA ASN A 192 -0.28 -15.59 -7.98
C ASN A 192 -0.46 -14.75 -6.70
N ARG A 193 0.19 -15.14 -5.61
CA ARG A 193 0.10 -14.43 -4.33
C ARG A 193 0.83 -13.07 -4.36
N MET A 194 0.44 -12.22 -3.43
CA MET A 194 1.24 -11.04 -3.07
C MET A 194 2.40 -11.53 -2.21
N ILE A 195 3.63 -11.31 -2.64
CA ILE A 195 4.82 -11.85 -1.96
C ILE A 195 5.67 -10.71 -1.41
N PHE A 196 6.16 -10.86 -0.18
CA PHE A 196 7.17 -9.99 0.40
C PHE A 196 8.14 -10.81 1.26
N ASP A 197 9.38 -10.32 1.35
CA ASP A 197 10.44 -11.04 2.07
C ASP A 197 10.75 -10.45 3.46
N SER A 198 11.45 -11.21 4.27
CA SER A 198 11.81 -10.86 5.65
C SER A 198 13.10 -10.01 5.76
N MET A 199 13.51 -9.34 4.67
CA MET A 199 14.64 -8.43 4.70
C MET A 199 14.25 -7.10 5.35
N HIS A 200 15.21 -6.43 6.00
CA HIS A 200 14.97 -5.11 6.60
C HIS A 200 14.50 -4.07 5.55
N TYR A 201 15.13 -4.05 4.38
CA TYR A 201 14.63 -3.37 3.19
C TYR A 201 13.98 -4.42 2.31
N LEU A 202 12.74 -4.75 2.64
CA LEU A 202 12.01 -5.85 2.02
C LEU A 202 11.80 -5.64 0.51
N ASN A 203 11.83 -6.74 -0.21
CA ASN A 203 11.30 -6.80 -1.55
C ASN A 203 9.84 -7.25 -1.47
N TYR A 204 9.00 -6.65 -2.31
CA TYR A 204 7.62 -7.07 -2.48
C TYR A 204 7.33 -7.22 -3.98
N PHE A 205 6.64 -8.28 -4.34
CA PHE A 205 6.43 -8.60 -5.75
C PHE A 205 5.20 -9.48 -5.97
N ARG A 206 4.71 -9.43 -7.19
CA ARG A 206 3.61 -10.24 -7.66
C ARG A 206 3.58 -10.28 -9.19
N LEU A 207 2.78 -11.17 -9.75
CA LEU A 207 2.41 -11.10 -11.16
C LEU A 207 1.15 -10.23 -11.35
N TRP A 208 1.16 -9.47 -12.43
CA TRP A 208 0.00 -8.78 -12.95
C TRP A 208 0.05 -8.79 -14.47
N ASP A 209 -0.98 -9.35 -15.11
CA ASP A 209 -1.06 -9.43 -16.58
C ASP A 209 0.23 -10.06 -17.18
N ASN A 210 0.66 -11.16 -16.58
CA ASN A 210 1.91 -11.88 -16.89
C ASN A 210 3.18 -11.00 -16.82
N ARG A 211 3.17 -9.91 -16.10
CA ARG A 211 4.36 -9.11 -15.81
C ARG A 211 4.78 -9.30 -14.36
N MET A 212 6.05 -9.50 -14.13
CA MET A 212 6.58 -9.44 -12.76
C MET A 212 6.63 -7.97 -12.35
N ILE A 213 5.80 -7.62 -11.37
CA ILE A 213 5.84 -6.33 -10.67
C ILE A 213 6.72 -6.52 -9.44
N PHE A 214 7.86 -5.84 -9.41
CA PHE A 214 8.86 -6.03 -8.35
C PHE A 214 9.20 -4.69 -7.73
N GLY A 215 8.96 -4.55 -6.44
CA GLY A 215 9.17 -3.35 -5.67
C GLY A 215 10.07 -3.58 -4.46
N GLY A 216 10.51 -2.49 -3.87
CA GLY A 216 11.40 -2.50 -2.72
C GLY A 216 12.10 -1.16 -2.57
N ARG A 217 13.18 -1.16 -1.81
CA ARG A 217 14.06 -0.02 -1.61
C ARG A 217 13.34 1.19 -0.97
N ALA A 218 13.72 1.51 0.22
CA ALA A 218 13.38 2.79 0.86
C ALA A 218 14.44 3.84 0.53
N ALA A 219 14.02 5.04 0.13
CA ALA A 219 14.91 6.16 -0.12
C ALA A 219 14.40 7.44 0.56
N PHE A 220 15.28 8.08 1.33
CA PHE A 220 15.00 9.37 1.99
C PHE A 220 15.28 10.59 1.08
N PHE A 221 15.49 10.34 -0.21
CA PHE A 221 15.79 11.37 -1.20
C PHE A 221 14.56 11.65 -2.06
N PRO A 222 14.42 12.90 -2.56
CA PRO A 222 13.36 13.25 -3.49
C PRO A 222 13.39 12.37 -4.74
N GLU A 223 12.20 12.01 -5.21
CA GLU A 223 11.99 11.29 -6.44
C GLU A 223 12.37 12.20 -7.63
N ASN A 224 13.31 11.73 -8.46
CA ASN A 224 13.71 12.38 -9.70
C ASN A 224 14.18 11.32 -10.71
N LYS A 225 14.41 11.73 -11.96
CA LYS A 225 14.81 10.81 -13.04
C LYS A 225 16.04 9.95 -12.69
N ASN A 226 17.04 10.53 -12.03
CA ASN A 226 18.27 9.82 -11.67
C ASN A 226 18.04 8.81 -10.53
N THR A 227 17.27 9.19 -9.52
CA THR A 227 16.93 8.27 -8.41
C THR A 227 16.05 7.12 -8.87
N ILE A 228 15.14 7.36 -9.81
CA ILE A 228 14.30 6.34 -10.45
C ILE A 228 15.18 5.37 -11.24
N ALA A 229 16.04 5.85 -12.14
CA ALA A 229 16.92 5.00 -12.95
C ALA A 229 17.86 4.14 -12.09
N ARG A 230 18.51 4.74 -11.08
CA ARG A 230 19.38 4.00 -10.16
C ARG A 230 18.62 2.96 -9.35
N SER A 231 17.39 3.27 -8.96
CA SER A 231 16.54 2.33 -8.21
C SER A 231 16.10 1.16 -9.08
N ALA A 232 15.79 1.41 -10.36
CA ALA A 232 15.46 0.38 -11.32
C ALA A 232 16.58 -0.65 -11.47
N GLU A 233 17.84 -0.19 -11.61
CA GLU A 233 18.99 -1.08 -11.72
C GLU A 233 19.21 -1.94 -10.47
N ILE A 234 18.99 -1.38 -9.29
CA ILE A 234 19.08 -2.13 -8.03
C ILE A 234 17.95 -3.16 -7.96
N LEU A 235 16.70 -2.75 -8.24
CA LEU A 235 15.56 -3.66 -8.20
C LEU A 235 15.68 -4.78 -9.23
N ARG A 236 16.20 -4.49 -10.43
CA ARG A 236 16.47 -5.52 -11.43
C ARG A 236 17.46 -6.56 -10.91
N ARG A 237 18.54 -6.14 -10.27
CA ARG A 237 19.51 -7.08 -9.66
C ARG A 237 18.88 -7.91 -8.55
N GLU A 238 18.08 -7.30 -7.68
CA GLU A 238 17.38 -8.04 -6.61
C GLU A 238 16.33 -9.01 -7.20
N MET A 239 15.58 -8.58 -8.20
CA MET A 239 14.62 -9.45 -8.92
C MET A 239 15.32 -10.69 -9.51
N VAL A 240 16.47 -10.51 -10.18
CA VAL A 240 17.24 -11.62 -10.75
C VAL A 240 17.85 -12.52 -9.66
N ARG A 241 18.17 -11.98 -8.48
CA ARG A 241 18.57 -12.80 -7.32
C ARG A 241 17.44 -13.66 -6.78
N VAL A 242 16.21 -13.15 -6.83
CA VAL A 242 15.01 -13.91 -6.44
C VAL A 242 14.64 -14.91 -7.54
N TYR A 243 14.65 -14.46 -8.78
CA TYR A 243 14.25 -15.21 -9.95
C TYR A 243 15.34 -15.20 -11.03
N PRO A 244 16.33 -16.10 -10.99
CA PRO A 244 17.37 -16.19 -12.03
C PRO A 244 16.82 -16.37 -13.44
N GLN A 245 15.62 -16.95 -13.57
CA GLN A 245 14.88 -17.12 -14.82
C GLN A 245 14.61 -15.80 -15.54
N LEU A 246 14.54 -14.68 -14.78
CA LEU A 246 14.25 -13.35 -15.33
C LEU A 246 15.52 -12.59 -15.79
N LYS A 247 16.71 -13.21 -15.81
CA LYS A 247 17.97 -12.56 -16.18
C LYS A 247 17.95 -11.89 -17.54
N ALA A 248 17.33 -12.52 -18.54
CA ALA A 248 17.24 -12.04 -19.92
C ALA A 248 15.98 -11.19 -20.19
N VAL A 249 15.05 -11.14 -19.25
CA VAL A 249 13.77 -10.44 -19.40
C VAL A 249 13.98 -8.93 -19.33
N LYS A 250 13.31 -8.18 -20.21
CA LYS A 250 13.37 -6.71 -20.26
C LYS A 250 12.50 -6.07 -19.20
N ILE A 251 12.87 -4.89 -18.78
CA ILE A 251 12.06 -4.02 -17.92
C ILE A 251 11.36 -3.00 -18.81
N ASP A 252 10.04 -3.08 -18.90
CA ASP A 252 9.22 -2.16 -19.69
C ASP A 252 8.88 -0.88 -18.93
N TYR A 253 8.66 -1.00 -17.62
CA TYR A 253 8.21 0.14 -16.81
C TYR A 253 9.01 0.28 -15.53
N VAL A 254 9.25 1.53 -15.17
CA VAL A 254 9.88 1.93 -13.91
C VAL A 254 9.16 3.14 -13.38
N TRP A 255 8.80 3.12 -12.10
CA TRP A 255 8.23 4.28 -11.43
C TRP A 255 8.59 4.31 -9.96
N GLY A 256 8.35 5.44 -9.33
CA GLY A 256 8.46 5.63 -7.90
C GLY A 256 7.22 6.31 -7.33
N GLY A 257 7.14 6.33 -6.02
CA GLY A 257 6.12 7.06 -5.29
C GLY A 257 6.62 7.38 -3.89
N THR A 258 6.03 8.40 -3.28
CA THR A 258 6.37 8.81 -1.92
C THR A 258 5.34 8.29 -0.94
N LEU A 259 5.78 7.44 -0.03
CA LEU A 259 5.01 6.96 1.11
C LEU A 259 5.13 7.95 2.28
N ASP A 260 4.16 7.92 3.17
CA ASP A 260 4.17 8.65 4.43
C ASP A 260 4.27 7.70 5.62
N PHE A 261 5.27 7.90 6.43
CA PHE A 261 5.44 7.17 7.68
C PHE A 261 5.23 8.14 8.85
N ALA A 262 4.26 7.87 9.71
CA ALA A 262 4.17 8.56 11.00
C ALA A 262 5.25 8.03 11.96
N PHE A 263 5.68 8.84 12.93
CA PHE A 263 6.75 8.48 13.85
C PHE A 263 6.44 7.26 14.73
N ASP A 264 5.19 6.95 14.93
CA ASP A 264 4.73 5.78 15.68
C ASP A 264 4.36 4.59 14.79
N MET A 265 4.53 4.73 13.47
CA MET A 265 4.20 3.73 12.44
C MET A 265 2.71 3.43 12.31
N MET A 266 1.84 4.27 12.85
CA MET A 266 0.38 4.10 12.80
C MET A 266 -0.25 5.08 11.81
N THR A 267 -1.37 4.68 11.24
CA THR A 267 -2.22 5.58 10.45
C THR A 267 -3.01 6.50 11.37
N HIS A 268 -3.11 7.76 10.98
CA HIS A 268 -3.77 8.81 11.75
C HIS A 268 -4.89 9.47 10.97
N VAL A 269 -6.04 9.59 11.64
CA VAL A 269 -7.15 10.44 11.23
C VAL A 269 -7.47 11.43 12.35
N GLY A 270 -7.94 12.61 11.99
CA GLY A 270 -8.28 13.60 13.00
C GLY A 270 -8.52 14.98 12.42
N GLU A 271 -8.45 15.98 13.28
CA GLU A 271 -8.63 17.40 12.95
C GLU A 271 -7.45 18.22 13.44
N VAL A 272 -7.01 19.17 12.63
CA VAL A 272 -6.02 20.19 12.99
C VAL A 272 -6.37 21.53 12.35
N ASP A 273 -6.41 22.61 13.15
CA ASP A 273 -6.80 23.94 12.69
C ASP A 273 -8.18 23.98 11.97
N GLY A 274 -9.10 23.11 12.37
CA GLY A 274 -10.43 22.96 11.77
C GLY A 274 -10.45 22.14 10.47
N MET A 275 -9.32 21.61 10.01
CA MET A 275 -9.24 20.76 8.85
C MET A 275 -9.14 19.29 9.26
N TYR A 276 -9.95 18.46 8.65
CA TYR A 276 -9.81 17.01 8.78
C TYR A 276 -8.58 16.51 8.02
N TYR A 277 -8.00 15.43 8.45
CA TYR A 277 -6.88 14.80 7.75
C TYR A 277 -6.88 13.29 7.90
N SER A 278 -6.27 12.62 6.92
CA SER A 278 -5.92 11.20 6.99
C SER A 278 -4.54 11.01 6.37
N LEU A 279 -3.60 10.40 7.12
CA LEU A 279 -2.19 10.25 6.72
C LEU A 279 -1.48 9.17 7.56
N GLY A 280 -0.22 8.86 7.20
CA GLY A 280 0.62 7.92 7.95
C GLY A 280 0.39 6.46 7.59
N TYR A 281 0.07 6.17 6.34
CA TYR A 281 -0.32 4.82 5.91
C TYR A 281 0.82 3.80 5.85
N ALA A 282 2.07 4.24 5.88
CA ALA A 282 3.27 3.40 5.97
C ALA A 282 3.31 2.21 4.96
N GLY A 283 2.78 2.41 3.75
CA GLY A 283 2.70 1.37 2.71
C GLY A 283 1.38 0.60 2.65
N HIS A 284 0.47 0.76 3.61
CA HIS A 284 -0.84 0.08 3.66
C HIS A 284 -2.00 0.94 3.13
N GLY A 285 -1.68 1.96 2.32
CA GLY A 285 -2.63 3.03 1.94
C GLY A 285 -3.83 2.58 1.13
N VAL A 286 -3.74 1.58 0.25
CA VAL A 286 -4.87 1.18 -0.60
C VAL A 286 -6.07 0.76 0.24
N ALA A 287 -5.90 -0.15 1.17
CA ALA A 287 -6.98 -0.62 2.04
C ALA A 287 -7.34 0.42 3.10
N MET A 288 -6.35 0.89 3.86
CA MET A 288 -6.59 1.80 4.98
C MET A 288 -7.17 3.15 4.54
N ALA A 289 -6.74 3.74 3.40
CA ALA A 289 -7.30 5.01 2.94
C ALA A 289 -8.76 4.86 2.50
N SER A 290 -9.14 3.73 1.91
CA SER A 290 -10.53 3.46 1.55
C SER A 290 -11.41 3.35 2.80
N HIS A 291 -10.98 2.58 3.79
CA HIS A 291 -11.71 2.39 5.05
C HIS A 291 -11.80 3.68 5.88
N LEU A 292 -10.69 4.37 6.06
CA LEU A 292 -10.65 5.62 6.84
C LEU A 292 -11.28 6.80 6.10
N GLY A 293 -11.33 6.78 4.77
CA GLY A 293 -12.06 7.76 3.98
C GLY A 293 -13.54 7.79 4.34
N LYS A 294 -14.17 6.62 4.49
CA LYS A 294 -15.55 6.49 4.99
C LYS A 294 -15.67 7.06 6.41
N THR A 295 -14.78 6.66 7.32
CA THR A 295 -14.78 7.12 8.71
C THR A 295 -14.66 8.64 8.82
N VAL A 296 -13.78 9.25 8.04
CA VAL A 296 -13.59 10.71 8.04
C VAL A 296 -14.81 11.42 7.43
N ALA A 297 -15.37 10.90 6.35
CA ALA A 297 -16.58 11.46 5.75
C ALA A 297 -17.75 11.47 6.75
N GLU A 298 -17.95 10.38 7.48
CA GLU A 298 -18.96 10.30 8.55
C GLU A 298 -18.70 11.32 9.68
N ALA A 299 -17.44 11.48 10.09
CA ALA A 299 -17.09 12.49 11.08
C ALA A 299 -17.35 13.92 10.56
N MET A 300 -17.04 14.20 9.30
CA MET A 300 -17.32 15.49 8.66
C MET A 300 -18.83 15.79 8.56
N MET A 301 -19.69 14.78 8.42
CA MET A 301 -21.13 15.00 8.39
C MET A 301 -21.75 15.29 9.76
N LYS A 302 -21.15 14.78 10.84
CA LYS A 302 -21.65 14.93 12.23
C LYS A 302 -21.22 16.23 12.89
N GLY A 303 -20.11 16.80 12.52
CA GLY A 303 -19.53 18.04 13.03
C GLY A 303 -19.66 19.18 12.06
#